data_b4570165b5201c7f2dc0081ed4952552
#
_entry.id   b4570165b5201c7f2dc0081ed4952552
#
_cell.length_a   1.000
_cell.length_b   1.000
_cell.length_c   1.000
_cell.angle_alpha   90.00
_cell.angle_beta   90.00
_cell.angle_gamma   90.00
#
_symmetry.space_group_name_H-M   'P 1'
#
loop_
_entity.id
_entity.type
_entity.pdbx_description
1 polymer ?
#
loop_
_entity_poly.entity_id
_entity_poly.type
_entity_poly.pdbx_seq_one_letter_code
_entity_poly.pdbx_strand_id
1 'polypeptide(L)'
;YKDVRHQKDVSDPDYSAFLAAQLERFLDENGVDRGKLLGVGVSLAGVISAESRSILFAPTLALRDVPFSQLLQAIPYPTRLENDGTCGGFAEWFSSPGTRNIAFLSIEDGVGGSVLVNGAQFTGDNGRSGEFGHMCVEPGGLPCKCGRRGCLEAYCSATRLTEVSGVTLREFFLGVECGNSAYRTLLDDYQRHLAIGIHNIRLALDCDVVLGGFMAKFLEPY
;
A
#
# COMPACT_ATOMS: atom_id res chain seq x y z
N TYR A 1 -3.48 19.93 -4.55
CA TYR A 1 -3.88 20.24 -3.17
C TYR A 1 -3.74 18.98 -2.31
N LYS A 2 -3.38 19.12 -1.02
CA LYS A 2 -3.26 18.01 -0.07
C LYS A 2 -3.86 18.44 1.26
N ASP A 3 -4.76 17.62 1.79
CA ASP A 3 -5.34 17.79 3.11
C ASP A 3 -5.24 16.46 3.88
N VAL A 4 -4.84 16.52 5.15
CA VAL A 4 -4.72 15.35 6.03
C VAL A 4 -5.67 15.57 7.20
N ARG A 5 -6.65 14.68 7.34
CA ARG A 5 -7.69 14.79 8.37
C ARG A 5 -7.74 13.52 9.22
N HIS A 6 -8.18 13.66 10.46
CA HIS A 6 -8.46 12.53 11.32
C HIS A 6 -9.59 11.69 10.71
N GLN A 7 -9.36 10.39 10.64
CA GLN A 7 -10.36 9.45 10.17
C GLN A 7 -11.47 9.26 11.21
N LYS A 8 -12.70 9.23 10.74
CA LYS A 8 -13.82 8.62 11.45
C LYS A 8 -13.70 7.09 11.28
N ASP A 9 -14.24 6.33 12.20
CA ASP A 9 -14.29 4.88 12.06
C ASP A 9 -15.07 4.50 10.78
N VAL A 10 -14.45 3.72 9.93
CA VAL A 10 -15.02 3.31 8.63
C VAL A 10 -16.27 2.43 8.82
N SER A 11 -16.41 1.77 9.96
CA SER A 11 -17.58 0.98 10.31
C SER A 11 -18.79 1.80 10.79
N ASP A 12 -18.61 3.12 11.05
CA ASP A 12 -19.68 4.00 11.48
C ASP A 12 -20.76 4.10 10.38
N PRO A 13 -22.05 3.93 10.69
CA PRO A 13 -23.13 4.05 9.73
C PRO A 13 -23.17 5.39 8.96
N ASP A 14 -22.67 6.47 9.60
CA ASP A 14 -22.64 7.81 9.01
C ASP A 14 -21.32 8.09 8.25
N TYR A 15 -20.45 7.08 8.09
CA TYR A 15 -19.13 7.28 7.46
C TYR A 15 -19.23 7.85 6.05
N SER A 16 -20.17 7.34 5.25
CA SER A 16 -20.36 7.83 3.86
C SER A 16 -20.76 9.31 3.82
N ALA A 17 -21.66 9.74 4.70
CA ALA A 17 -22.04 11.15 4.81
C ALA A 17 -20.89 12.02 5.31
N PHE A 18 -20.13 11.53 6.29
CA PHE A 18 -18.94 12.20 6.76
C PHE A 18 -17.92 12.39 5.63
N LEU A 19 -17.64 11.35 4.85
CA LEU A 19 -16.68 11.39 3.75
C LEU A 19 -17.14 12.39 2.67
N ALA A 20 -18.41 12.36 2.29
CA ALA A 20 -18.99 13.30 1.34
C ALA A 20 -18.86 14.76 1.82
N ALA A 21 -19.14 15.02 3.10
CA ALA A 21 -18.99 16.36 3.67
C ALA A 21 -17.54 16.85 3.68
N GLN A 22 -16.57 15.96 3.97
CA GLN A 22 -15.14 16.31 3.87
C GLN A 22 -14.71 16.60 2.43
N LEU A 23 -15.22 15.84 1.47
CA LEU A 23 -14.96 16.06 0.04
C LEU A 23 -15.49 17.43 -0.41
N GLU A 24 -16.77 17.73 -0.12
CA GLU A 24 -17.37 19.02 -0.50
C GLU A 24 -16.61 20.21 0.11
N ARG A 25 -16.27 20.08 1.39
CA ARG A 25 -15.46 21.10 2.06
C ARG A 25 -14.10 21.29 1.38
N PHE A 26 -13.43 20.21 1.02
CA PHE A 26 -12.16 20.27 0.28
C PHE A 26 -12.31 20.95 -1.08
N LEU A 27 -13.38 20.65 -1.82
CA LEU A 27 -13.68 21.25 -3.11
C LEU A 27 -13.94 22.76 -2.98
N ASP A 28 -14.68 23.19 -1.94
CA ASP A 28 -14.97 24.61 -1.68
C ASP A 28 -13.70 25.37 -1.27
N GLU A 29 -12.95 24.87 -0.31
CA GLU A 29 -11.72 25.48 0.20
C GLU A 29 -10.66 25.68 -0.91
N ASN A 30 -10.69 24.85 -1.95
CA ASN A 30 -9.75 24.91 -3.06
C ASN A 30 -10.34 25.51 -4.35
N GLY A 31 -11.57 26.00 -4.32
CA GLY A 31 -12.24 26.63 -5.46
C GLY A 31 -12.37 25.71 -6.68
N VAL A 32 -12.60 24.41 -6.45
CA VAL A 32 -12.70 23.42 -7.53
C VAL A 32 -14.01 23.58 -8.28
N ASP A 33 -13.93 23.77 -9.60
CA ASP A 33 -15.09 23.79 -10.49
C ASP A 33 -15.69 22.39 -10.62
N ARG A 34 -16.86 22.18 -10.02
CA ARG A 34 -17.55 20.87 -10.03
C ARG A 34 -17.94 20.42 -11.43
N GLY A 35 -18.12 21.35 -12.36
CA GLY A 35 -18.39 21.03 -13.78
C GLY A 35 -17.20 20.36 -14.49
N LYS A 36 -16.01 20.48 -13.93
CA LYS A 36 -14.77 19.84 -14.42
C LYS A 36 -14.38 18.61 -13.63
N LEU A 37 -15.11 18.26 -12.55
CA LEU A 37 -14.82 17.10 -11.74
C LEU A 37 -15.27 15.82 -12.46
N LEU A 38 -14.32 15.00 -12.88
CA LEU A 38 -14.59 13.74 -13.59
C LEU A 38 -15.10 12.64 -12.65
N GLY A 39 -14.69 12.66 -11.39
CA GLY A 39 -15.07 11.67 -10.38
C GLY A 39 -14.12 11.67 -9.20
N VAL A 40 -14.31 10.70 -8.31
CA VAL A 40 -13.55 10.51 -7.08
C VAL A 40 -12.93 9.13 -7.07
N GLY A 41 -11.61 9.08 -7.02
CA GLY A 41 -10.86 7.85 -6.76
C GLY A 41 -10.66 7.65 -5.26
N VAL A 42 -10.93 6.45 -4.78
CA VAL A 42 -10.69 6.04 -3.39
C VAL A 42 -9.69 4.91 -3.38
N SER A 43 -8.59 5.11 -2.67
CA SER A 43 -7.55 4.10 -2.44
C SER A 43 -7.69 3.57 -1.02
N LEU A 44 -7.66 2.25 -0.85
CA LEU A 44 -7.89 1.61 0.43
C LEU A 44 -7.05 0.34 0.57
N ALA A 45 -6.41 0.17 1.73
CA ALA A 45 -5.67 -1.05 2.03
C ALA A 45 -6.62 -2.25 2.23
N GLY A 46 -6.50 -3.27 1.40
CA GLY A 46 -7.33 -4.48 1.48
C GLY A 46 -7.56 -5.16 0.13
N VAL A 47 -8.19 -6.32 0.19
CA VAL A 47 -8.59 -7.09 -1.00
C VAL A 47 -9.91 -6.55 -1.52
N ILE A 48 -9.89 -6.03 -2.73
CA ILE A 48 -11.02 -5.36 -3.39
C ILE A 48 -11.51 -6.25 -4.54
N SER A 49 -12.83 -6.42 -4.67
CA SER A 49 -13.45 -7.04 -5.83
C SER A 49 -14.19 -5.98 -6.63
N ALA A 50 -13.68 -5.71 -7.84
CA ALA A 50 -14.35 -4.82 -8.79
C ALA A 50 -15.66 -5.45 -9.33
N GLU A 51 -15.71 -6.77 -9.47
CA GLU A 51 -16.87 -7.52 -9.98
C GLU A 51 -18.05 -7.42 -9.01
N SER A 52 -17.85 -7.79 -7.74
CA SER A 52 -18.90 -7.69 -6.70
C SER A 52 -19.07 -6.29 -6.13
N ARG A 53 -18.21 -5.34 -6.52
CA ARG A 53 -18.14 -3.98 -5.96
C ARG A 53 -18.14 -3.99 -4.43
N SER A 54 -17.21 -4.79 -3.87
CA SER A 54 -17.09 -4.95 -2.42
C SER A 54 -15.64 -5.05 -1.96
N ILE A 55 -15.43 -4.65 -0.71
CA ILE A 55 -14.20 -4.90 0.04
C ILE A 55 -14.36 -6.30 0.62
N LEU A 56 -13.62 -7.26 0.08
CA LEU A 56 -13.67 -8.64 0.56
C LEU A 56 -13.01 -8.77 1.94
N PHE A 57 -11.88 -8.10 2.12
CA PHE A 57 -11.13 -8.15 3.37
C PHE A 57 -10.17 -6.96 3.51
N ALA A 58 -10.31 -6.18 4.58
CA ALA A 58 -9.40 -5.08 4.93
C ALA A 58 -9.11 -5.14 6.45
N PRO A 59 -8.12 -5.92 6.88
CA PRO A 59 -7.89 -6.21 8.30
C PRO A 59 -7.50 -4.98 9.12
N THR A 60 -6.78 -4.04 8.52
CA THR A 60 -6.39 -2.77 9.16
C THR A 60 -7.57 -1.86 9.45
N LEU A 61 -8.67 -2.04 8.73
CA LEU A 61 -9.91 -1.28 8.88
C LEU A 61 -11.01 -2.10 9.54
N ALA A 62 -10.72 -3.34 9.94
CA ALA A 62 -11.69 -4.31 10.48
C ALA A 62 -12.90 -4.55 9.56
N LEU A 63 -12.74 -4.44 8.23
CA LEU A 63 -13.79 -4.64 7.24
C LEU A 63 -13.71 -6.03 6.62
N ARG A 64 -14.89 -6.63 6.40
CA ARG A 64 -15.06 -7.89 5.67
C ARG A 64 -16.40 -7.89 4.95
N ASP A 65 -16.37 -8.25 3.66
CA ASP A 65 -17.54 -8.38 2.79
C ASP A 65 -18.45 -7.14 2.79
N VAL A 66 -17.80 -5.94 2.74
CA VAL A 66 -18.49 -4.65 2.80
C VAL A 66 -18.72 -4.11 1.38
N PRO A 67 -19.97 -3.84 0.96
CA PRO A 67 -20.23 -3.27 -0.34
C PRO A 67 -19.73 -1.82 -0.43
N PHE A 68 -19.23 -1.40 -1.62
CA PHE A 68 -18.76 -0.03 -1.84
C PHE A 68 -19.79 1.03 -1.53
N SER A 69 -21.09 0.73 -1.78
CA SER A 69 -22.18 1.64 -1.48
C SER A 69 -22.22 2.05 -0.01
N GLN A 70 -21.90 1.16 0.91
CA GLN A 70 -21.87 1.51 2.33
C GLN A 70 -20.90 2.65 2.64
N LEU A 71 -19.77 2.74 1.92
CA LEU A 71 -18.76 3.76 2.12
C LEU A 71 -18.95 5.01 1.25
N LEU A 72 -19.52 4.84 0.06
CA LEU A 72 -19.45 5.86 -0.99
C LEU A 72 -20.82 6.37 -1.45
N GLN A 73 -21.95 5.84 -0.93
CA GLN A 73 -23.30 6.18 -1.40
C GLN A 73 -23.66 7.67 -1.28
N ALA A 74 -23.10 8.38 -0.31
CA ALA A 74 -23.38 9.80 -0.11
C ALA A 74 -22.55 10.72 -1.01
N ILE A 75 -21.55 10.20 -1.71
CA ILE A 75 -20.71 10.98 -2.64
C ILE A 75 -21.50 11.19 -3.94
N PRO A 76 -21.81 12.46 -4.32
CA PRO A 76 -22.69 12.74 -5.47
C PRO A 76 -21.96 12.70 -6.83
N TYR A 77 -20.75 12.14 -6.88
CA TYR A 77 -19.91 12.06 -8.07
C TYR A 77 -19.66 10.60 -8.45
N PRO A 78 -19.30 10.30 -9.71
CA PRO A 78 -18.80 8.97 -10.07
C PRO A 78 -17.63 8.56 -9.16
N THR A 79 -17.72 7.40 -8.54
CA THR A 79 -16.70 6.90 -7.61
C THR A 79 -16.08 5.60 -8.09
N ARG A 80 -14.76 5.47 -7.90
CA ARG A 80 -14.02 4.23 -8.07
C ARG A 80 -13.20 3.96 -6.82
N LEU A 81 -13.29 2.74 -6.31
CA LEU A 81 -12.51 2.26 -5.18
C LEU A 81 -11.55 1.18 -5.67
N GLU A 82 -10.28 1.28 -5.25
CA GLU A 82 -9.25 0.35 -5.64
C GLU A 82 -8.26 0.11 -4.48
N ASN A 83 -7.52 -1.00 -4.54
CA ASN A 83 -6.45 -1.29 -3.59
C ASN A 83 -5.32 -0.26 -3.67
N ASP A 84 -4.72 0.09 -2.55
CA ASP A 84 -3.66 1.10 -2.43
C ASP A 84 -2.37 0.71 -3.18
N GLY A 85 -1.92 -0.54 -3.06
CA GLY A 85 -0.78 -1.05 -3.82
C GLY A 85 -1.02 -1.04 -5.33
N THR A 86 -2.27 -1.32 -5.76
CA THR A 86 -2.69 -1.21 -7.15
C THR A 86 -2.63 0.23 -7.65
N CYS A 87 -3.17 1.18 -6.87
CA CYS A 87 -3.12 2.59 -7.22
C CYS A 87 -1.68 3.09 -7.34
N GLY A 88 -0.81 2.70 -6.40
CA GLY A 88 0.60 3.04 -6.42
C GLY A 88 1.31 2.53 -7.67
N GLY A 89 1.16 1.24 -7.97
CA GLY A 89 1.78 0.64 -9.15
C GLY A 89 1.29 1.25 -10.46
N PHE A 90 0.00 1.57 -10.56
CA PHE A 90 -0.54 2.24 -11.74
C PHE A 90 0.03 3.66 -11.90
N ALA A 91 0.18 4.40 -10.80
CA ALA A 91 0.77 5.74 -10.81
C ALA A 91 2.23 5.71 -11.29
N GLU A 92 3.02 4.77 -10.80
CA GLU A 92 4.41 4.57 -11.23
C GLU A 92 4.52 4.20 -12.71
N TRP A 93 3.70 3.24 -13.15
CA TRP A 93 3.67 2.86 -14.56
C TRP A 93 3.27 4.03 -15.47
N PHE A 94 2.24 4.79 -15.08
CA PHE A 94 1.76 5.94 -15.83
C PHE A 94 2.81 7.06 -15.94
N SER A 95 3.62 7.22 -14.90
CA SER A 95 4.69 8.24 -14.82
C SER A 95 5.97 7.81 -15.51
N SER A 96 6.08 6.53 -15.94
CA SER A 96 7.29 5.95 -16.54
C SER A 96 7.06 5.56 -18.01
N PRO A 97 7.12 6.52 -18.94
CA PRO A 97 6.85 6.24 -20.36
C PRO A 97 7.80 5.19 -20.92
N GLY A 98 7.24 4.20 -21.62
CA GLY A 98 8.00 3.12 -22.26
C GLY A 98 8.14 1.85 -21.43
N THR A 99 7.80 1.86 -20.15
CA THR A 99 7.76 0.66 -19.30
C THR A 99 6.51 -0.17 -19.64
N ARG A 100 6.71 -1.46 -19.97
CA ARG A 100 5.60 -2.36 -20.33
C ARG A 100 5.04 -3.09 -19.13
N ASN A 101 5.93 -3.66 -18.34
CA ASN A 101 5.58 -4.52 -17.20
C ASN A 101 6.34 -4.04 -15.97
N ILE A 102 5.66 -3.93 -14.85
CA ILE A 102 6.28 -3.65 -13.55
C ILE A 102 5.66 -4.50 -12.45
N ALA A 103 6.48 -4.87 -11.49
CA ALA A 103 6.05 -5.31 -10.17
C ALA A 103 6.29 -4.16 -9.19
N PHE A 104 5.23 -3.58 -8.67
CA PHE A 104 5.31 -2.52 -7.67
C PHE A 104 5.28 -3.12 -6.28
N LEU A 105 6.26 -2.80 -5.46
CA LEU A 105 6.38 -3.24 -4.08
C LEU A 105 6.19 -2.03 -3.16
N SER A 106 5.01 -1.91 -2.57
CA SER A 106 4.68 -0.85 -1.62
C SER A 106 5.14 -1.22 -0.23
N ILE A 107 6.11 -0.47 0.30
CA ILE A 107 6.65 -0.69 1.63
C ILE A 107 6.21 0.45 2.55
N GLU A 108 5.34 0.10 3.47
CA GLU A 108 4.73 1.01 4.44
C GLU A 108 4.70 0.34 5.82
N ASP A 109 3.68 0.58 6.65
CA ASP A 109 3.48 -0.14 7.91
C ASP A 109 3.34 -1.66 7.70
N GLY A 110 2.89 -2.07 6.51
CA GLY A 110 2.96 -3.41 5.96
C GLY A 110 3.73 -3.43 4.64
N VAL A 111 3.65 -4.57 3.93
CA VAL A 111 4.23 -4.72 2.59
C VAL A 111 3.16 -5.24 1.65
N GLY A 112 2.74 -4.42 0.72
CA GLY A 112 1.80 -4.75 -0.35
C GLY A 112 2.46 -4.66 -1.73
N GLY A 113 1.66 -4.78 -2.78
CA GLY A 113 2.16 -4.56 -4.12
C GLY A 113 1.13 -4.80 -5.20
N SER A 114 1.57 -4.64 -6.44
CA SER A 114 0.76 -4.91 -7.62
C SER A 114 1.63 -5.33 -8.81
N VAL A 115 1.02 -5.95 -9.79
CA VAL A 115 1.66 -6.34 -11.05
C VAL A 115 0.92 -5.67 -12.19
N LEU A 116 1.63 -4.93 -13.04
CA LEU A 116 1.09 -4.38 -14.27
C LEU A 116 1.77 -5.05 -15.46
N VAL A 117 0.96 -5.52 -16.40
CA VAL A 117 1.40 -6.17 -17.63
C VAL A 117 0.80 -5.40 -18.80
N ASN A 118 1.65 -4.85 -19.66
CA ASN A 118 1.25 -4.00 -20.79
C ASN A 118 0.29 -2.86 -20.40
N GLY A 119 0.51 -2.26 -19.22
CA GLY A 119 -0.30 -1.17 -18.71
C GLY A 119 -1.66 -1.57 -18.11
N ALA A 120 -1.95 -2.85 -18.04
CA ALA A 120 -3.12 -3.37 -17.36
C ALA A 120 -2.73 -4.08 -16.06
N GLN A 121 -3.53 -3.89 -15.03
CA GLN A 121 -3.34 -4.61 -13.77
C GLN A 121 -3.57 -6.11 -13.99
N PHE A 122 -2.61 -6.90 -13.55
CA PHE A 122 -2.78 -8.35 -13.44
C PHE A 122 -3.32 -8.68 -12.05
N THR A 123 -4.57 -9.08 -11.95
CA THR A 123 -5.24 -9.36 -10.66
C THR A 123 -5.14 -10.82 -10.23
N GLY A 124 -4.90 -11.73 -11.17
CA GLY A 124 -5.03 -13.18 -10.97
C GLY A 124 -6.50 -13.60 -10.81
N ASP A 125 -6.74 -14.88 -10.71
CA ASP A 125 -8.09 -15.47 -10.68
C ASP A 125 -8.89 -15.11 -9.42
N ASN A 126 -8.21 -14.77 -8.33
CA ASN A 126 -8.83 -14.49 -7.03
C ASN A 126 -8.51 -13.08 -6.51
N GLY A 127 -8.03 -12.18 -7.37
CA GLY A 127 -7.67 -10.81 -6.98
C GLY A 127 -6.49 -10.72 -5.99
N ARG A 128 -5.60 -11.72 -5.98
CA ARG A 128 -4.48 -11.80 -5.02
C ARG A 128 -3.11 -11.67 -5.66
N SER A 129 -3.05 -11.27 -6.91
CA SER A 129 -1.78 -10.94 -7.54
C SER A 129 -1.14 -9.75 -6.86
N GLY A 130 0.18 -9.77 -6.67
CA GLY A 130 0.89 -8.67 -6.01
C GLY A 130 0.95 -8.75 -4.49
N GLU A 131 0.41 -9.78 -3.85
CA GLU A 131 0.52 -10.01 -2.39
C GLU A 131 1.95 -10.39 -1.99
N PHE A 132 2.94 -9.60 -2.46
CA PHE A 132 4.38 -9.86 -2.28
C PHE A 132 4.82 -9.87 -0.84
N GLY A 133 4.18 -9.07 0.02
CA GLY A 133 4.46 -9.05 1.45
C GLY A 133 4.29 -10.40 2.12
N HIS A 134 3.48 -11.28 1.54
CA HIS A 134 3.22 -12.60 2.07
C HIS A 134 4.04 -13.71 1.39
N MET A 135 4.98 -13.36 0.50
CA MET A 135 5.98 -14.29 -0.03
C MET A 135 6.89 -14.78 1.09
N CYS A 136 7.15 -16.07 1.14
CA CYS A 136 8.11 -16.65 2.09
C CYS A 136 9.55 -16.34 1.66
N VAL A 137 10.26 -15.58 2.46
CA VAL A 137 11.70 -15.25 2.27
C VAL A 137 12.60 -15.94 3.29
N GLU A 138 12.03 -16.45 4.38
CA GLU A 138 12.76 -17.19 5.43
C GLU A 138 11.90 -18.33 5.98
N PRO A 139 11.99 -19.55 5.44
CA PRO A 139 11.17 -20.69 5.91
C PRO A 139 11.32 -20.94 7.41
N GLY A 140 10.18 -20.97 8.12
CA GLY A 140 10.16 -21.14 9.59
C GLY A 140 10.54 -19.88 10.38
N GLY A 141 10.83 -18.77 9.71
CA GLY A 141 11.28 -17.51 10.30
C GLY A 141 10.23 -16.77 11.15
N LEU A 142 10.25 -15.45 11.15
CA LEU A 142 9.37 -14.62 11.98
C LEU A 142 7.88 -14.85 11.70
N PRO A 143 7.01 -14.78 12.73
CA PRO A 143 5.58 -14.88 12.54
C PRO A 143 5.07 -13.65 11.75
N CYS A 144 4.11 -13.88 10.85
CA CYS A 144 3.40 -12.84 10.10
C CYS A 144 1.95 -12.74 10.58
N LYS A 145 1.37 -11.54 10.51
CA LYS A 145 -0.04 -11.29 10.85
C LYS A 145 -1.03 -12.11 10.01
N CYS A 146 -0.61 -12.62 8.85
CA CYS A 146 -1.41 -13.53 8.02
C CYS A 146 -1.51 -14.98 8.57
N GLY A 147 -0.90 -15.28 9.70
CA GLY A 147 -0.87 -16.59 10.35
C GLY A 147 0.26 -17.52 9.86
N ARG A 148 1.02 -17.13 8.82
CA ARG A 148 2.19 -17.87 8.34
C ARG A 148 3.48 -17.37 8.99
N ARG A 149 4.60 -17.99 8.65
CA ARG A 149 5.93 -17.61 9.12
C ARG A 149 6.86 -17.34 7.93
N GLY A 150 7.80 -16.41 8.13
CA GLY A 150 8.84 -16.13 7.14
C GLY A 150 8.40 -15.25 5.96
N CYS A 151 7.26 -14.57 6.07
CA CYS A 151 6.79 -13.64 5.05
C CYS A 151 7.70 -12.40 4.94
N LEU A 152 7.87 -11.86 3.74
CA LEU A 152 8.65 -10.64 3.46
C LEU A 152 8.23 -9.48 4.39
N GLU A 153 6.93 -9.27 4.60
CA GLU A 153 6.38 -8.22 5.46
C GLU A 153 6.93 -8.28 6.88
N ALA A 154 7.11 -9.49 7.43
CA ALA A 154 7.62 -9.67 8.79
C ALA A 154 9.06 -9.16 8.97
N TYR A 155 9.80 -8.97 7.88
CA TYR A 155 11.18 -8.47 7.87
C TYR A 155 11.30 -7.07 7.29
N CYS A 156 10.46 -6.72 6.33
CA CYS A 156 10.65 -5.53 5.47
C CYS A 156 9.54 -4.47 5.61
N SER A 157 8.65 -4.56 6.60
CA SER A 157 7.73 -3.47 6.91
C SER A 157 8.40 -2.34 7.71
N ALA A 158 7.85 -1.12 7.63
CA ALA A 158 8.27 -0.02 8.49
C ALA A 158 8.04 -0.34 9.97
N THR A 159 6.92 -1.01 10.27
CA THR A 159 6.59 -1.48 11.62
C THR A 159 7.69 -2.37 12.22
N ARG A 160 8.33 -3.21 11.40
CA ARG A 160 9.45 -4.05 11.86
C ARG A 160 10.60 -3.21 12.43
N LEU A 161 10.98 -2.13 11.75
CA LEU A 161 12.08 -1.27 12.20
C LEU A 161 11.72 -0.52 13.47
N THR A 162 10.51 0.04 13.53
CA THR A 162 10.07 0.82 14.70
C THR A 162 9.81 -0.03 15.93
N GLU A 163 9.21 -1.22 15.81
CA GLU A 163 8.95 -2.13 16.92
C GLU A 163 10.25 -2.70 17.51
N VAL A 164 11.23 -3.05 16.68
CA VAL A 164 12.48 -3.64 17.17
C VAL A 164 13.41 -2.58 17.74
N SER A 165 13.49 -1.41 17.12
CA SER A 165 14.37 -0.33 17.59
C SER A 165 13.77 0.47 18.75
N GLY A 166 12.44 0.48 18.90
CA GLY A 166 11.73 1.27 19.90
C GLY A 166 11.70 2.77 19.62
N VAL A 167 12.08 3.21 18.41
CA VAL A 167 12.15 4.62 18.02
C VAL A 167 11.37 4.85 16.72
N THR A 168 11.16 6.12 16.36
CA THR A 168 10.57 6.48 15.07
C THR A 168 11.51 6.14 13.89
N LEU A 169 10.97 5.97 12.69
CA LEU A 169 11.78 5.73 11.49
C LEU A 169 12.87 6.79 11.30
N ARG A 170 12.52 8.06 11.52
CA ARG A 170 13.49 9.15 11.38
C ARG A 170 14.65 9.00 12.35
N GLU A 171 14.37 8.70 13.62
CA GLU A 171 15.39 8.46 14.63
C GLU A 171 16.21 7.20 14.34
N PHE A 172 15.56 6.15 13.83
CA PHE A 172 16.24 4.93 13.41
C PHE A 172 17.30 5.21 12.33
N PHE A 173 16.89 5.84 11.22
CA PHE A 173 17.81 6.13 10.11
C PHE A 173 18.89 7.14 10.48
N LEU A 174 18.57 8.17 11.28
CA LEU A 174 19.60 9.05 11.87
C LEU A 174 20.60 8.26 12.73
N GLY A 175 20.11 7.30 13.51
CA GLY A 175 20.99 6.43 14.32
C GLY A 175 21.90 5.55 13.45
N VAL A 176 21.40 5.04 12.31
CA VAL A 176 22.22 4.31 11.33
C VAL A 176 23.35 5.20 10.79
N GLU A 177 23.02 6.43 10.37
CA GLU A 177 23.99 7.41 9.86
C GLU A 177 25.04 7.77 10.92
N CYS A 178 24.61 7.93 12.18
CA CYS A 178 25.48 8.20 13.33
C CYS A 178 26.30 6.97 13.77
N GLY A 179 26.15 5.82 13.13
CA GLY A 179 26.99 4.64 13.39
C GLY A 179 26.50 3.73 14.51
N ASN A 180 25.20 3.80 14.90
CA ASN A 180 24.62 2.86 15.86
C ASN A 180 24.68 1.43 15.28
N SER A 181 25.50 0.58 15.91
CA SER A 181 25.75 -0.78 15.42
C SER A 181 24.51 -1.67 15.45
N ALA A 182 23.65 -1.54 16.45
CA ALA A 182 22.42 -2.33 16.56
C ALA A 182 21.43 -1.97 15.42
N TYR A 183 21.30 -0.67 15.11
CA TYR A 183 20.45 -0.23 14.00
C TYR A 183 21.01 -0.63 12.64
N ARG A 184 22.33 -0.59 12.47
CA ARG A 184 22.98 -1.10 11.25
C ARG A 184 22.73 -2.58 11.06
N THR A 185 22.91 -3.40 12.09
CA THR A 185 22.61 -4.85 12.02
C THR A 185 21.14 -5.12 11.66
N LEU A 186 20.21 -4.35 12.22
CA LEU A 186 18.79 -4.48 11.90
C LEU A 186 18.49 -4.06 10.44
N LEU A 187 19.13 -3.00 9.95
CA LEU A 187 19.00 -2.56 8.57
C LEU A 187 19.60 -3.56 7.59
N ASP A 188 20.77 -4.14 7.92
CA ASP A 188 21.42 -5.18 7.10
C ASP A 188 20.52 -6.42 6.96
N ASP A 189 19.89 -6.84 8.07
CA ASP A 189 18.91 -7.95 8.04
C ASP A 189 17.67 -7.62 7.18
N TYR A 190 17.15 -6.40 7.32
CA TYR A 190 16.05 -5.87 6.52
C TYR A 190 16.40 -5.89 5.02
N GLN A 191 17.56 -5.34 4.64
CA GLN A 191 18.02 -5.27 3.25
C GLN A 191 18.25 -6.66 2.65
N ARG A 192 18.82 -7.59 3.42
CA ARG A 192 19.03 -8.98 2.99
C ARG A 192 17.70 -9.64 2.60
N HIS A 193 16.67 -9.51 3.43
CA HIS A 193 15.36 -10.08 3.15
C HIS A 193 14.64 -9.37 1.99
N LEU A 194 14.79 -8.05 1.91
CA LEU A 194 14.26 -7.26 0.80
C LEU A 194 14.88 -7.69 -0.53
N ALA A 195 16.20 -7.86 -0.56
CA ALA A 195 16.91 -8.35 -1.76
C ALA A 195 16.45 -9.73 -2.20
N ILE A 196 16.19 -10.66 -1.26
CA ILE A 196 15.61 -11.98 -1.56
C ILE A 196 14.22 -11.81 -2.19
N GLY A 197 13.36 -10.96 -1.60
CA GLY A 197 12.02 -10.69 -2.12
C GLY A 197 12.04 -10.13 -3.54
N ILE A 198 12.87 -9.10 -3.79
CA ILE A 198 13.04 -8.50 -5.11
C ILE A 198 13.55 -9.52 -6.13
N HIS A 199 14.56 -10.31 -5.75
CA HIS A 199 15.11 -11.35 -6.62
C HIS A 199 14.05 -12.38 -7.03
N ASN A 200 13.27 -12.86 -6.07
CA ASN A 200 12.21 -13.83 -6.34
C ASN A 200 11.11 -13.27 -7.25
N ILE A 201 10.72 -12.00 -7.03
CA ILE A 201 9.75 -11.31 -7.90
C ILE A 201 10.28 -11.21 -9.32
N ARG A 202 11.54 -10.79 -9.50
CA ARG A 202 12.17 -10.69 -10.83
C ARG A 202 12.26 -12.03 -11.54
N LEU A 203 12.63 -13.09 -10.85
CA LEU A 203 12.69 -14.45 -11.44
C LEU A 203 11.31 -14.94 -11.85
N ALA A 204 10.26 -14.62 -11.09
CA ALA A 204 8.91 -15.09 -11.37
C ALA A 204 8.21 -14.31 -12.49
N LEU A 205 8.48 -13.00 -12.61
CA LEU A 205 7.72 -12.10 -13.48
C LEU A 205 8.53 -11.53 -14.65
N ASP A 206 9.86 -11.64 -14.62
CA ASP A 206 10.79 -11.10 -15.63
C ASP A 206 10.45 -9.63 -16.01
N CYS A 207 10.33 -8.79 -14.98
CA CYS A 207 10.02 -7.36 -15.15
C CYS A 207 10.80 -6.50 -14.16
N ASP A 208 10.73 -5.18 -14.32
CA ASP A 208 11.27 -4.25 -13.36
C ASP A 208 10.50 -4.29 -12.04
N VAL A 209 11.22 -4.22 -10.92
CA VAL A 209 10.63 -4.09 -9.58
C VAL A 209 10.81 -2.66 -9.12
N VAL A 210 9.70 -1.98 -8.89
CA VAL A 210 9.65 -0.61 -8.41
C VAL A 210 9.34 -0.61 -6.92
N LEU A 211 10.20 -0.01 -6.12
CA LEU A 211 9.99 0.17 -4.69
C LEU A 211 9.24 1.48 -4.44
N GLY A 212 8.11 1.40 -3.78
CA GLY A 212 7.27 2.53 -3.43
C GLY A 212 6.85 2.53 -1.96
N GLY A 213 5.82 3.32 -1.66
CA GLY A 213 5.41 3.59 -0.30
C GLY A 213 6.32 4.62 0.39
N PHE A 214 5.96 5.00 1.63
CA PHE A 214 6.73 6.03 2.32
C PHE A 214 8.15 5.58 2.72
N MET A 215 8.41 4.27 2.76
CA MET A 215 9.74 3.73 3.05
C MET A 215 10.74 3.94 1.91
N ALA A 216 10.30 4.07 0.66
CA ALA A 216 11.18 4.20 -0.50
C ALA A 216 12.20 5.34 -0.32
N LYS A 217 11.76 6.51 0.15
CA LYS A 217 12.63 7.68 0.41
C LYS A 217 13.68 7.46 1.52
N PHE A 218 13.41 6.56 2.46
CA PHE A 218 14.38 6.22 3.50
C PHE A 218 15.39 5.19 3.01
N LEU A 219 15.00 4.36 2.04
CA LEU A 219 15.83 3.29 1.50
C LEU A 219 16.71 3.76 0.33
N GLU A 220 16.38 4.89 -0.32
CA GLU A 220 17.10 5.43 -1.48
C GLU A 220 18.63 5.54 -1.28
N PRO A 221 19.15 5.92 -0.10
CA PRO A 221 20.59 6.00 0.13
C PRO A 221 21.28 4.64 0.31
N TYR A 222 20.55 3.56 0.42
CA TYR A 222 21.04 2.21 0.76
C TYR A 222 20.72 1.21 -0.34
#